data_853f0807e8b8c4ac8623c287cb0e3ba9
#
_entry.id   853f0807e8b8c4ac8623c287cb0e3ba9
#
_cell.length_a   1.000
_cell.length_b   1.000
_cell.length_c   1.000
_cell.angle_alpha   90.00
_cell.angle_beta   90.00
_cell.angle_gamma   90.00
#
_symmetry.space_group_name_H-M   'P 1'
#
loop_
_entity.id
_entity.type
_entity.pdbx_description
1 polymer ?
#
loop_
_entity_poly.entity_id
_entity_poly.type
_entity_poly.pdbx_seq_one_letter_code
_entity_poly.pdbx_strand_id
1 'polypeptide(L)'
;MNRRPSSICIPVLIAVAMLLPSCSPSRFDRIVVGSKNFTESFLLGEIMAQMIGARTSLKVDRRFYLAGTYICQQAILAGRIDVYPEYTGTALTAILKQDASAEKEDVYKRVKNEYERRFGLTLGPGFGFNDTFAMEIRGEDARRLNIKTLSQATAFAPQWRAGFGYEFMERPDGYRGLAATYGLHFQEQPRIMDLGLLARALKDHRIDLAGGNTTDGLIPALDLFVLADDRHYFPPYEAVPVIRRQTLEQHPEIAQILADLGGKISDEEMQNLNYAVEGQHRDATEVVHEFLRSKGLVR
;
A
#
# COMPACT_ATOMS: atom_id res chain seq x y z
N MET A 1 -8.78 69.97 56.72
CA MET A 1 -8.65 68.52 56.71
C MET A 1 -8.34 68.07 55.31
N ASN A 2 -7.01 67.96 55.01
CA ASN A 2 -6.52 67.63 53.69
C ASN A 2 -6.17 66.16 53.65
N ARG A 3 -6.90 65.38 52.80
CA ARG A 3 -6.53 64.01 52.48
C ARG A 3 -5.80 63.98 51.11
N ARG A 4 -4.54 63.58 51.14
CA ARG A 4 -3.74 63.32 49.95
C ARG A 4 -4.13 61.99 49.33
N PRO A 5 -4.19 61.88 47.98
CA PRO A 5 -4.39 60.57 47.35
C PRO A 5 -3.04 59.81 47.24
N SER A 6 -3.05 58.55 47.64
CA SER A 6 -1.92 57.64 47.53
C SER A 6 -1.79 57.16 46.10
N SER A 7 -0.65 57.40 45.46
CA SER A 7 -0.31 56.87 44.14
C SER A 7 0.12 55.42 44.26
N ILE A 8 -0.65 54.51 43.68
CA ILE A 8 -0.30 53.10 43.55
C ILE A 8 0.56 52.92 42.28
N CYS A 9 1.87 52.68 42.45
CA CYS A 9 2.72 52.22 41.35
C CYS A 9 2.46 50.76 41.04
N ILE A 10 1.91 50.47 39.87
CA ILE A 10 1.77 49.09 39.36
C ILE A 10 3.09 48.76 38.61
N PRO A 11 3.85 47.73 39.01
CA PRO A 11 5.00 47.30 38.24
C PRO A 11 4.52 46.58 36.95
N VAL A 12 4.89 47.11 35.79
CA VAL A 12 4.71 46.46 34.50
C VAL A 12 5.73 45.35 34.41
N LEU A 13 5.27 44.11 34.61
CA LEU A 13 6.06 42.90 34.36
C LEU A 13 6.14 42.69 32.82
N ILE A 14 7.25 43.05 32.23
CA ILE A 14 7.55 42.73 30.83
C ILE A 14 7.92 41.24 30.77
N ALA A 15 6.96 40.39 30.34
CA ALA A 15 7.21 39.02 29.98
C ALA A 15 8.02 38.94 28.68
N VAL A 16 9.33 38.78 28.79
CA VAL A 16 10.18 38.43 27.65
C VAL A 16 9.88 36.98 27.26
N ALA A 17 9.00 36.78 26.28
CA ALA A 17 8.80 35.48 25.65
C ALA A 17 10.09 35.09 24.93
N MET A 18 10.89 34.21 25.54
CA MET A 18 11.99 33.54 24.86
C MET A 18 11.42 32.72 23.72
N LEU A 19 11.53 33.19 22.50
CA LEU A 19 11.41 32.43 21.28
C LEU A 19 12.56 31.41 21.25
N LEU A 20 12.39 30.27 21.89
CA LEU A 20 13.24 29.11 21.69
C LEU A 20 13.07 28.69 20.23
N PRO A 21 14.13 28.70 19.40
CA PRO A 21 14.06 28.12 18.09
C PRO A 21 13.70 26.64 18.31
N SER A 22 12.53 26.23 17.83
CA SER A 22 12.17 24.81 17.75
C SER A 22 13.15 24.17 16.78
N CYS A 23 14.25 23.64 17.29
CA CYS A 23 15.16 22.77 16.55
C CYS A 23 14.39 21.47 16.25
N SER A 24 13.51 21.49 15.25
CA SER A 24 13.17 20.26 14.56
C SER A 24 14.48 19.71 14.00
N PRO A 25 14.85 18.45 14.33
CA PRO A 25 16.07 17.86 13.76
C PRO A 25 16.03 18.03 12.26
N SER A 26 17.14 18.51 11.68
CA SER A 26 17.23 18.76 10.25
C SER A 26 16.92 17.45 9.51
N ARG A 27 16.02 17.48 8.54
CA ARG A 27 15.69 16.31 7.72
C ARG A 27 16.76 15.99 6.66
N PHE A 28 17.85 16.77 6.62
CA PHE A 28 18.89 16.65 5.61
C PHE A 28 19.73 15.37 5.69
N ASP A 29 19.66 14.62 6.77
CA ASP A 29 20.42 13.37 6.99
C ASP A 29 19.52 12.13 7.13
N ARG A 30 18.24 12.27 6.78
CA ARG A 30 17.21 11.26 7.07
C ARG A 30 16.24 11.09 5.92
N ILE A 31 15.87 9.84 5.66
CA ILE A 31 14.77 9.43 4.77
C ILE A 31 13.72 8.67 5.58
N VAL A 32 12.45 8.98 5.36
CA VAL A 32 11.33 8.29 6.01
C VAL A 32 10.62 7.43 4.98
N VAL A 33 10.70 6.12 5.14
CA VAL A 33 10.02 5.14 4.29
C VAL A 33 8.69 4.73 4.93
N GLY A 34 7.60 4.84 4.18
CA GLY A 34 6.27 4.44 4.62
C GLY A 34 5.81 3.10 4.01
N SER A 35 4.76 2.50 4.60
CA SER A 35 4.02 1.40 3.99
C SER A 35 2.54 1.42 4.37
N LYS A 36 1.72 0.76 3.56
CA LYS A 36 0.33 0.43 3.90
C LYS A 36 0.30 -0.68 4.95
N ASN A 37 -0.90 -1.08 5.38
CA ASN A 37 -1.15 -2.00 6.49
C ASN A 37 -1.32 -3.47 6.05
N PHE A 38 -0.55 -3.92 5.09
CA PHE A 38 -0.50 -5.33 4.67
C PHE A 38 0.92 -5.75 4.33
N THR A 39 1.18 -7.05 4.38
CA THR A 39 2.51 -7.65 4.37
C THR A 39 3.35 -7.26 3.15
N GLU A 40 2.79 -7.33 1.96
CA GLU A 40 3.52 -6.95 0.74
C GLU A 40 3.99 -5.50 0.76
N SER A 41 3.11 -4.56 1.10
CA SER A 41 3.50 -3.15 1.21
C SER A 41 4.58 -2.92 2.26
N PHE A 42 4.51 -3.65 3.37
CA PHE A 42 5.55 -3.62 4.40
C PHE A 42 6.89 -4.17 3.87
N LEU A 43 6.88 -5.32 3.19
CA LEU A 43 8.08 -5.92 2.60
C LEU A 43 8.72 -4.99 1.55
N LEU A 44 7.93 -4.40 0.67
CA LEU A 44 8.42 -3.42 -0.31
C LEU A 44 8.99 -2.17 0.36
N GLY A 45 8.35 -1.69 1.42
CA GLY A 45 8.89 -0.61 2.25
C GLY A 45 10.23 -0.97 2.86
N GLU A 46 10.38 -2.18 3.41
CA GLU A 46 11.62 -2.67 4.00
C GLU A 46 12.71 -2.90 2.94
N ILE A 47 12.37 -3.41 1.75
CA ILE A 47 13.28 -3.51 0.60
C ILE A 47 13.88 -2.15 0.26
N MET A 48 13.03 -1.12 0.10
CA MET A 48 13.50 0.23 -0.17
C MET A 48 14.35 0.79 0.98
N ALA A 49 13.94 0.56 2.23
CA ALA A 49 14.65 1.04 3.41
C ALA A 49 16.06 0.43 3.54
N GLN A 50 16.18 -0.89 3.32
CA GLN A 50 17.49 -1.57 3.36
C GLN A 50 18.40 -1.12 2.23
N MET A 51 17.88 -0.97 1.00
CA MET A 51 18.69 -0.49 -0.12
C MET A 51 19.20 0.94 0.11
N ILE A 52 18.35 1.85 0.57
CA ILE A 52 18.77 3.23 0.88
C ILE A 52 19.82 3.21 1.99
N GLY A 53 19.58 2.49 3.08
CA GLY A 53 20.53 2.42 4.20
C GLY A 53 21.87 1.77 3.86
N ALA A 54 21.87 0.77 2.95
CA ALA A 54 23.10 0.08 2.53
C ALA A 54 23.95 0.91 1.55
N ARG A 55 23.36 1.87 0.84
CA ARG A 55 24.02 2.61 -0.24
C ARG A 55 24.22 4.10 0.04
N THR A 56 23.76 4.58 1.19
CA THR A 56 23.92 5.96 1.63
C THR A 56 24.34 6.02 3.09
N SER A 57 24.78 7.21 3.54
CA SER A 57 24.97 7.51 4.96
C SER A 57 23.72 8.05 5.65
N LEU A 58 22.58 8.08 4.95
CA LEU A 58 21.33 8.62 5.46
C LEU A 58 20.74 7.70 6.53
N LYS A 59 20.18 8.30 7.56
CA LYS A 59 19.37 7.57 8.52
C LYS A 59 18.02 7.23 7.88
N VAL A 60 17.63 5.95 7.91
CA VAL A 60 16.36 5.50 7.36
C VAL A 60 15.37 5.23 8.49
N ASP A 61 14.38 6.09 8.61
CA ASP A 61 13.26 5.91 9.53
C ASP A 61 12.13 5.13 8.83
N ARG A 62 11.58 4.15 9.52
CA ARG A 62 10.52 3.29 9.03
C ARG A 62 9.18 3.72 9.63
N ARG A 63 8.21 4.03 8.79
CA ARG A 63 6.84 4.38 9.16
C ARG A 63 5.89 3.42 8.47
N PHE A 64 5.92 2.18 8.93
CA PHE A 64 5.14 1.09 8.36
C PHE A 64 3.76 0.95 9.01
N TYR A 65 2.86 0.24 8.33
CA TYR A 65 1.48 0.03 8.78
C TYR A 65 0.69 1.32 9.02
N LEU A 66 0.85 2.31 8.12
CA LEU A 66 0.15 3.61 8.24
C LEU A 66 -1.35 3.56 7.94
N ALA A 67 -1.92 2.41 7.68
CA ALA A 67 -3.22 2.16 7.10
C ALA A 67 -3.17 2.08 5.57
N GLY A 68 -4.27 2.37 4.87
CA GLY A 68 -4.32 2.15 3.42
C GLY A 68 -3.85 3.34 2.58
N THR A 69 -4.21 3.27 1.32
CA THR A 69 -3.80 4.20 0.26
C THR A 69 -4.03 5.67 0.59
N TYR A 70 -5.22 6.02 1.09
CA TYR A 70 -5.56 7.42 1.37
C TYR A 70 -4.68 8.04 2.46
N ILE A 71 -4.35 7.28 3.49
CA ILE A 71 -3.50 7.75 4.59
C ILE A 71 -2.05 7.87 4.13
N CYS A 72 -1.52 6.91 3.37
CA CYS A 72 -0.17 6.99 2.80
C CYS A 72 -0.04 8.20 1.87
N GLN A 73 -1.04 8.44 1.00
CA GLN A 73 -1.09 9.61 0.13
C GLN A 73 -1.07 10.93 0.93
N GLN A 74 -1.88 11.04 1.98
CA GLN A 74 -1.85 12.22 2.85
C GLN A 74 -0.52 12.38 3.60
N ALA A 75 0.06 11.27 4.07
CA ALA A 75 1.34 11.29 4.77
C ALA A 75 2.49 11.79 3.90
N ILE A 76 2.56 11.35 2.62
CA ILE A 76 3.61 11.80 1.70
C ILE A 76 3.41 13.26 1.29
N LEU A 77 2.18 13.70 1.04
CA LEU A 77 1.87 15.10 0.73
C LEU A 77 2.20 16.04 1.90
N ALA A 78 1.93 15.62 3.13
CA ALA A 78 2.28 16.35 4.34
C ALA A 78 3.77 16.26 4.70
N GLY A 79 4.58 15.56 3.90
CA GLY A 79 5.99 15.31 4.17
C GLY A 79 6.25 14.52 5.45
N ARG A 80 5.32 13.67 5.87
CA ARG A 80 5.52 12.76 7.02
C ARG A 80 6.32 11.53 6.63
N ILE A 81 6.22 11.11 5.36
CA ILE A 81 7.04 10.10 4.71
C ILE A 81 7.63 10.69 3.43
N ASP A 82 8.75 10.16 2.97
CA ASP A 82 9.49 10.62 1.79
C ASP A 82 9.31 9.69 0.60
N VAL A 83 9.08 8.40 0.85
CA VAL A 83 8.84 7.37 -0.15
C VAL A 83 7.93 6.28 0.43
N TYR A 84 7.07 5.69 -0.42
CA TYR A 84 6.30 4.50 -0.08
C TYR A 84 5.97 3.69 -1.35
N PRO A 85 5.68 2.37 -1.23
CA PRO A 85 5.22 1.57 -2.37
C PRO A 85 3.73 1.81 -2.62
N GLU A 86 3.37 2.01 -3.88
CA GLU A 86 2.01 2.17 -4.36
C GLU A 86 1.78 1.31 -5.60
N TYR A 87 0.54 1.16 -6.01
CA TYR A 87 0.15 0.40 -7.20
C TYR A 87 -0.50 1.32 -8.22
N THR A 88 -0.11 1.20 -9.47
CA THR A 88 -0.53 2.13 -10.54
C THR A 88 -2.05 2.19 -10.70
N GLY A 89 -2.74 1.05 -10.70
CA GLY A 89 -4.20 1.00 -10.76
C GLY A 89 -4.87 1.67 -9.56
N THR A 90 -4.33 1.45 -8.36
CA THR A 90 -4.80 2.10 -7.13
C THR A 90 -4.63 3.62 -7.20
N ALA A 91 -3.45 4.08 -7.62
CA ALA A 91 -3.18 5.50 -7.79
C ALA A 91 -4.14 6.14 -8.81
N LEU A 92 -4.40 5.44 -9.94
CA LEU A 92 -5.31 5.92 -10.97
C LEU A 92 -6.75 6.05 -10.47
N THR A 93 -7.29 4.98 -9.88
CA THR A 93 -8.71 4.90 -9.56
C THR A 93 -9.05 5.55 -8.21
N ALA A 94 -8.27 5.23 -7.16
CA ALA A 94 -8.56 5.72 -5.81
C ALA A 94 -8.12 7.17 -5.59
N ILE A 95 -6.94 7.58 -6.09
CA ILE A 95 -6.39 8.92 -5.84
C ILE A 95 -6.73 9.90 -6.95
N LEU A 96 -6.47 9.53 -8.21
CA LEU A 96 -6.71 10.42 -9.34
C LEU A 96 -8.18 10.46 -9.75
N LYS A 97 -8.99 9.50 -9.33
CA LYS A 97 -10.42 9.35 -9.66
C LYS A 97 -10.65 9.30 -11.18
N GLN A 98 -9.78 8.58 -11.87
CA GLN A 98 -9.87 8.35 -13.32
C GLN A 98 -10.34 6.94 -13.60
N ASP A 99 -10.99 6.76 -14.75
CA ASP A 99 -11.44 5.46 -15.21
C ASP A 99 -10.25 4.52 -15.49
N ALA A 100 -10.46 3.24 -15.24
CA ALA A 100 -9.48 2.20 -15.50
C ALA A 100 -9.11 2.18 -17.00
N SER A 101 -7.80 2.07 -17.27
CA SER A 101 -7.27 1.80 -18.62
C SER A 101 -6.82 0.34 -18.65
N ALA A 102 -7.04 -0.34 -19.76
CA ALA A 102 -6.66 -1.74 -19.93
C ALA A 102 -5.15 -1.94 -20.13
N GLU A 103 -4.44 -0.92 -20.65
CA GLU A 103 -3.03 -1.03 -21.01
C GLU A 103 -2.13 -0.60 -19.86
N LYS A 104 -1.26 -1.52 -19.40
CA LYS A 104 -0.33 -1.29 -18.28
C LYS A 104 0.54 -0.05 -18.47
N GLU A 105 1.11 0.09 -19.66
CA GLU A 105 2.01 1.22 -20.00
C GLU A 105 1.28 2.57 -19.95
N ASP A 106 0.04 2.60 -20.39
CA ASP A 106 -0.79 3.81 -20.34
C ASP A 106 -1.16 4.20 -18.92
N VAL A 107 -1.49 3.21 -18.07
CA VAL A 107 -1.77 3.46 -16.65
C VAL A 107 -0.55 4.05 -15.95
N TYR A 108 0.64 3.43 -16.10
CA TYR A 108 1.87 3.94 -15.51
C TYR A 108 2.19 5.38 -15.96
N LYS A 109 2.18 5.64 -17.27
CA LYS A 109 2.48 6.97 -17.82
C LYS A 109 1.50 8.03 -17.32
N ARG A 110 0.22 7.70 -17.29
CA ARG A 110 -0.83 8.60 -16.84
C ARG A 110 -0.66 8.94 -15.36
N VAL A 111 -0.47 7.94 -14.51
CA VAL A 111 -0.24 8.15 -13.07
C VAL A 111 1.02 8.95 -12.84
N LYS A 112 2.13 8.62 -13.50
CA LYS A 112 3.40 9.35 -13.38
C LYS A 112 3.23 10.83 -13.68
N ASN A 113 2.62 11.16 -14.81
CA ASN A 113 2.43 12.55 -15.24
C ASN A 113 1.50 13.31 -14.29
N GLU A 114 0.40 12.70 -13.84
CA GLU A 114 -0.56 13.34 -12.96
C GLU A 114 -0.01 13.51 -11.54
N TYR A 115 0.73 12.53 -11.02
CA TYR A 115 1.38 12.64 -9.71
C TYR A 115 2.42 13.75 -9.69
N GLU A 116 3.22 13.85 -10.76
CA GLU A 116 4.21 14.90 -10.89
C GLU A 116 3.56 16.29 -10.98
N ARG A 117 2.54 16.43 -11.84
CA ARG A 117 1.85 17.70 -12.10
C ARG A 117 1.03 18.17 -10.91
N ARG A 118 0.23 17.26 -10.27
CA ARG A 118 -0.75 17.63 -9.23
C ARG A 118 -0.15 17.65 -7.83
N PHE A 119 0.80 16.79 -7.57
CA PHE A 119 1.24 16.51 -6.21
C PHE A 119 2.74 16.77 -5.99
N GLY A 120 3.53 16.99 -7.03
CA GLY A 120 4.99 17.07 -6.89
C GLY A 120 5.61 15.76 -6.40
N LEU A 121 5.02 14.63 -6.81
CA LEU A 121 5.48 13.28 -6.52
C LEU A 121 6.03 12.65 -7.79
N THR A 122 7.10 11.88 -7.65
CA THR A 122 7.74 11.16 -8.76
C THR A 122 7.48 9.66 -8.59
N LEU A 123 7.11 8.97 -9.68
CA LEU A 123 7.09 7.51 -9.72
C LEU A 123 8.44 6.99 -10.21
N GLY A 124 9.05 6.08 -9.44
CA GLY A 124 10.17 5.28 -9.93
C GLY A 124 9.71 4.16 -10.87
N PRO A 125 10.64 3.40 -11.47
CA PRO A 125 10.30 2.23 -12.28
C PRO A 125 9.50 1.20 -11.48
N GLY A 126 8.62 0.46 -12.16
CA GLY A 126 7.90 -0.65 -11.55
C GLY A 126 8.84 -1.72 -11.02
N PHE A 127 8.53 -2.32 -9.89
CA PHE A 127 9.36 -3.35 -9.27
C PHE A 127 9.47 -4.62 -10.12
N GLY A 128 8.48 -4.88 -11.01
CA GLY A 128 8.51 -5.97 -11.98
C GLY A 128 7.33 -6.93 -11.87
N PHE A 129 6.41 -6.71 -10.95
CA PHE A 129 5.23 -7.55 -10.74
C PHE A 129 3.94 -6.73 -10.75
N ASN A 130 2.82 -7.46 -10.89
CA ASN A 130 1.47 -6.90 -10.88
C ASN A 130 0.66 -7.58 -9.77
N ASP A 131 0.19 -6.79 -8.81
CA ASP A 131 -0.64 -7.28 -7.71
C ASP A 131 -2.06 -6.76 -7.84
N THR A 132 -2.88 -7.46 -8.63
CA THR A 132 -4.28 -7.11 -8.81
C THR A 132 -5.16 -7.69 -7.69
N PHE A 133 -6.35 -7.13 -7.52
CA PHE A 133 -7.34 -7.76 -6.65
C PHE A 133 -7.68 -9.17 -7.12
N ALA A 134 -7.71 -10.10 -6.18
CA ALA A 134 -8.07 -11.50 -6.36
C ALA A 134 -9.38 -11.81 -5.65
N MET A 135 -10.36 -12.32 -6.40
CA MET A 135 -11.56 -12.90 -5.78
C MET A 135 -11.30 -14.37 -5.54
N GLU A 136 -11.16 -14.74 -4.29
CA GLU A 136 -10.70 -16.06 -3.85
C GLU A 136 -11.85 -16.88 -3.29
N ILE A 137 -11.83 -18.15 -3.61
CA ILE A 137 -12.70 -19.19 -3.00
C ILE A 137 -11.83 -20.37 -2.56
N ARG A 138 -12.36 -21.27 -1.76
CA ARG A 138 -11.67 -22.53 -1.44
C ARG A 138 -11.45 -23.35 -2.70
N GLY A 139 -10.28 -23.94 -2.87
CA GLY A 139 -9.97 -24.80 -4.01
C GLY A 139 -10.88 -26.01 -4.11
N GLU A 140 -11.30 -26.59 -2.97
CA GLU A 140 -12.30 -27.66 -2.94
C GLU A 140 -13.66 -27.23 -3.52
N ASP A 141 -14.10 -25.98 -3.24
CA ASP A 141 -15.35 -25.45 -3.78
C ASP A 141 -15.22 -25.15 -5.28
N ALA A 142 -14.09 -24.61 -5.73
CA ALA A 142 -13.82 -24.40 -7.15
C ALA A 142 -13.91 -25.72 -7.94
N ARG A 143 -13.31 -26.78 -7.40
CA ARG A 143 -13.35 -28.13 -8.01
C ARG A 143 -14.76 -28.74 -7.95
N ARG A 144 -15.41 -28.70 -6.80
CA ARG A 144 -16.73 -29.26 -6.57
C ARG A 144 -17.82 -28.62 -7.45
N LEU A 145 -17.76 -27.28 -7.57
CA LEU A 145 -18.72 -26.49 -8.35
C LEU A 145 -18.31 -26.33 -9.82
N ASN A 146 -17.10 -26.78 -10.17
CA ASN A 146 -16.50 -26.63 -11.50
C ASN A 146 -16.52 -25.16 -12.02
N ILE A 147 -16.15 -24.22 -11.16
CA ILE A 147 -16.10 -22.80 -11.48
C ILE A 147 -14.66 -22.30 -11.55
N LYS A 148 -14.39 -21.39 -12.49
CA LYS A 148 -13.06 -20.82 -12.72
C LYS A 148 -13.07 -19.31 -12.86
N THR A 149 -14.24 -18.71 -13.10
CA THR A 149 -14.34 -17.27 -13.40
C THR A 149 -15.36 -16.58 -12.50
N LEU A 150 -15.23 -15.27 -12.38
CA LEU A 150 -16.19 -14.45 -11.65
C LEU A 150 -17.60 -14.51 -12.25
N SER A 151 -17.70 -14.55 -13.58
CA SER A 151 -19.02 -14.73 -14.22
C SER A 151 -19.69 -16.04 -13.84
N GLN A 152 -18.95 -17.14 -13.70
CA GLN A 152 -19.50 -18.42 -13.25
C GLN A 152 -19.90 -18.40 -11.77
N ALA A 153 -19.18 -17.67 -10.94
CA ALA A 153 -19.46 -17.54 -9.51
C ALA A 153 -20.79 -16.85 -9.20
N THR A 154 -21.32 -16.04 -10.12
CA THR A 154 -22.58 -15.31 -9.91
C THR A 154 -23.78 -16.22 -9.63
N ALA A 155 -23.81 -17.44 -10.17
CA ALA A 155 -24.87 -18.40 -9.92
C ALA A 155 -24.90 -18.93 -8.47
N PHE A 156 -23.77 -18.87 -7.78
CA PHE A 156 -23.60 -19.37 -6.42
C PHE A 156 -23.57 -18.26 -5.37
N ALA A 157 -23.21 -17.04 -5.78
CA ALA A 157 -23.07 -15.87 -4.90
C ALA A 157 -24.29 -15.62 -3.97
N PRO A 158 -25.57 -15.85 -4.39
CA PRO A 158 -26.72 -15.68 -3.50
C PRO A 158 -26.74 -16.59 -2.26
N GLN A 159 -25.91 -17.63 -2.24
CA GLN A 159 -25.74 -18.54 -1.11
C GLN A 159 -24.45 -18.30 -0.33
N TRP A 160 -23.59 -17.40 -0.81
CA TRP A 160 -22.27 -17.16 -0.26
C TRP A 160 -22.22 -15.95 0.67
N ARG A 161 -21.39 -16.07 1.67
CA ARG A 161 -20.96 -14.97 2.54
C ARG A 161 -19.63 -14.43 2.00
N ALA A 162 -19.59 -13.17 1.66
CA ALA A 162 -18.37 -12.54 1.19
C ALA A 162 -17.63 -11.79 2.31
N GLY A 163 -16.31 -11.71 2.21
CA GLY A 163 -15.46 -10.92 3.10
C GLY A 163 -14.49 -10.05 2.30
N PHE A 164 -14.35 -8.78 2.70
CA PHE A 164 -13.48 -7.80 2.03
C PHE A 164 -12.74 -6.94 3.03
N GLY A 165 -11.59 -6.42 2.59
CA GLY A 165 -10.88 -5.37 3.30
C GLY A 165 -11.66 -4.04 3.27
N TYR A 166 -11.42 -3.19 4.25
CA TYR A 166 -12.11 -1.90 4.41
C TYR A 166 -12.03 -1.03 3.14
N GLU A 167 -10.81 -0.82 2.59
CA GLU A 167 -10.65 0.05 1.41
C GLU A 167 -11.37 -0.51 0.17
N PHE A 168 -11.43 -1.82 -0.01
CA PHE A 168 -12.13 -2.44 -1.14
C PHE A 168 -13.63 -2.12 -1.14
N MET A 169 -14.23 -1.96 0.03
CA MET A 169 -15.63 -1.55 0.16
C MET A 169 -15.88 -0.09 -0.25
N GLU A 170 -14.88 0.79 -0.09
CA GLU A 170 -14.99 2.23 -0.29
C GLU A 170 -14.46 2.72 -1.65
N ARG A 171 -13.58 1.96 -2.29
CA ARG A 171 -12.90 2.38 -3.52
C ARG A 171 -13.84 2.35 -4.73
N PRO A 172 -13.62 3.25 -5.74
CA PRO A 172 -14.36 3.22 -7.00
C PRO A 172 -14.19 1.89 -7.77
N ASP A 173 -12.97 1.34 -7.77
CA ASP A 173 -12.60 0.05 -8.37
C ASP A 173 -12.81 -1.15 -7.42
N GLY A 174 -13.55 -0.96 -6.34
CA GLY A 174 -13.81 -1.97 -5.32
C GLY A 174 -15.13 -2.72 -5.49
N TYR A 175 -15.69 -3.16 -4.36
CA TYR A 175 -16.84 -4.05 -4.32
C TYR A 175 -18.07 -3.56 -5.11
N ARG A 176 -18.44 -2.28 -4.99
CA ARG A 176 -19.66 -1.77 -5.65
C ARG A 176 -19.58 -1.89 -7.17
N GLY A 177 -18.44 -1.49 -7.74
CA GLY A 177 -18.22 -1.57 -9.18
C GLY A 177 -18.10 -3.03 -9.65
N LEU A 178 -17.38 -3.87 -8.92
CA LEU A 178 -17.27 -5.30 -9.19
C LEU A 178 -18.64 -5.98 -9.18
N ALA A 179 -19.41 -5.74 -8.14
CA ALA A 179 -20.75 -6.32 -8.00
C ALA A 179 -21.69 -5.87 -9.12
N ALA A 180 -21.65 -4.59 -9.51
CA ALA A 180 -22.44 -4.09 -10.64
C ALA A 180 -21.99 -4.69 -11.98
N THR A 181 -20.68 -4.82 -12.22
CA THR A 181 -20.13 -5.37 -13.46
C THR A 181 -20.49 -6.83 -13.66
N TYR A 182 -20.40 -7.62 -12.59
CA TYR A 182 -20.65 -9.07 -12.66
C TYR A 182 -22.07 -9.48 -12.30
N GLY A 183 -22.86 -8.61 -11.68
CA GLY A 183 -24.16 -8.97 -11.12
C GLY A 183 -24.04 -9.84 -9.87
N LEU A 184 -23.02 -9.57 -9.03
CA LEU A 184 -22.79 -10.32 -7.80
C LEU A 184 -23.77 -9.87 -6.71
N HIS A 185 -24.57 -10.83 -6.21
CA HIS A 185 -25.49 -10.63 -5.10
C HIS A 185 -25.20 -11.71 -4.05
N PHE A 186 -24.73 -11.29 -2.87
CA PHE A 186 -24.41 -12.23 -1.79
C PHE A 186 -25.59 -12.45 -0.86
N GLN A 187 -25.54 -13.51 -0.07
CA GLN A 187 -26.57 -13.88 0.90
C GLN A 187 -26.85 -12.77 1.92
N GLU A 188 -25.80 -12.07 2.34
CA GLU A 188 -25.82 -10.96 3.29
C GLU A 188 -24.86 -9.86 2.84
N GLN A 189 -24.88 -8.71 3.50
CA GLN A 189 -23.89 -7.67 3.26
C GLN A 189 -22.47 -8.24 3.51
N PRO A 190 -21.50 -7.97 2.62
CA PRO A 190 -20.14 -8.45 2.82
C PRO A 190 -19.57 -8.04 4.16
N ARG A 191 -18.85 -8.96 4.79
CA ARG A 191 -18.16 -8.70 6.06
C ARG A 191 -16.90 -7.91 5.82
N ILE A 192 -16.71 -6.86 6.59
CA ILE A 192 -15.47 -6.07 6.56
C ILE A 192 -14.53 -6.62 7.62
N MET A 193 -13.31 -6.96 7.23
CA MET A 193 -12.30 -7.48 8.15
C MET A 193 -10.88 -7.05 7.72
N ASP A 194 -9.94 -7.26 8.62
CA ASP A 194 -8.52 -7.05 8.34
C ASP A 194 -8.05 -7.97 7.21
N LEU A 195 -7.20 -7.46 6.30
CA LEU A 195 -6.72 -8.21 5.14
C LEU A 195 -6.03 -9.53 5.53
N GLY A 196 -5.21 -9.50 6.58
CA GLY A 196 -4.51 -10.69 7.08
C GLY A 196 -5.43 -11.79 7.66
N LEU A 197 -6.73 -11.51 7.83
CA LEU A 197 -7.70 -12.49 8.34
C LEU A 197 -8.53 -13.14 7.24
N LEU A 198 -8.57 -12.55 6.03
CA LEU A 198 -9.49 -12.97 4.95
C LEU A 198 -9.23 -14.40 4.49
N ALA A 199 -8.00 -14.74 4.13
CA ALA A 199 -7.61 -16.06 3.66
C ALA A 199 -7.93 -17.16 4.71
N ARG A 200 -7.65 -16.89 5.98
CA ARG A 200 -7.96 -17.81 7.08
C ARG A 200 -9.48 -17.95 7.31
N ALA A 201 -10.22 -16.83 7.28
CA ALA A 201 -11.68 -16.87 7.39
C ALA A 201 -12.33 -17.66 6.26
N LEU A 202 -11.77 -17.60 5.05
CA LEU A 202 -12.17 -18.40 3.91
C LEU A 202 -11.88 -19.89 4.16
N LYS A 203 -10.67 -20.22 4.59
CA LYS A 203 -10.27 -21.60 4.93
C LYS A 203 -11.13 -22.21 6.04
N ASP A 204 -11.47 -21.41 7.06
CA ASP A 204 -12.28 -21.82 8.22
C ASP A 204 -13.80 -21.85 7.92
N HIS A 205 -14.23 -21.71 6.67
CA HIS A 205 -15.63 -21.65 6.26
C HIS A 205 -16.46 -20.54 6.95
N ARG A 206 -15.82 -19.48 7.41
CA ARG A 206 -16.53 -18.31 7.99
C ARG A 206 -17.08 -17.39 6.91
N ILE A 207 -16.44 -17.38 5.75
CA ILE A 207 -16.85 -16.74 4.50
C ILE A 207 -16.69 -17.75 3.36
N ASP A 208 -17.27 -17.47 2.21
CA ASP A 208 -17.27 -18.36 1.05
C ASP A 208 -16.56 -17.73 -0.15
N LEU A 209 -16.41 -16.40 -0.16
CA LEU A 209 -15.59 -15.64 -1.07
C LEU A 209 -14.83 -14.56 -0.30
N ALA A 210 -13.55 -14.40 -0.61
CA ALA A 210 -12.68 -13.34 -0.09
C ALA A 210 -12.18 -12.42 -1.20
N GLY A 211 -12.00 -11.16 -0.91
CA GLY A 211 -11.25 -10.23 -1.76
C GLY A 211 -9.83 -10.09 -1.24
N GLY A 212 -8.89 -10.81 -1.83
CA GLY A 212 -7.46 -10.75 -1.57
C GLY A 212 -6.69 -10.11 -2.72
N ASN A 213 -5.43 -10.49 -2.85
CA ASN A 213 -4.49 -10.01 -3.87
C ASN A 213 -3.81 -11.20 -4.58
N THR A 214 -3.47 -11.04 -5.86
CA THR A 214 -2.90 -12.15 -6.66
C THR A 214 -1.53 -12.63 -6.18
N THR A 215 -0.81 -11.82 -5.45
CA THR A 215 0.50 -12.14 -4.86
C THR A 215 0.41 -12.63 -3.41
N ASP A 216 -0.80 -12.85 -2.87
CA ASP A 216 -0.98 -13.40 -1.51
C ASP A 216 -0.32 -14.78 -1.39
N GLY A 217 0.62 -14.90 -0.47
CA GLY A 217 1.38 -16.14 -0.22
C GLY A 217 0.54 -17.26 0.38
N LEU A 218 -0.62 -16.96 0.96
CA LEU A 218 -1.53 -17.95 1.53
C LEU A 218 -2.38 -18.66 0.48
N ILE A 219 -2.49 -18.15 -0.75
CA ILE A 219 -3.27 -18.77 -1.82
C ILE A 219 -2.87 -20.24 -2.00
N PRO A 220 -1.61 -20.57 -2.35
CA PRO A 220 -1.22 -21.98 -2.51
C PRO A 220 -1.17 -22.74 -1.17
N ALA A 221 -0.78 -22.07 -0.09
CA ALA A 221 -0.61 -22.70 1.23
C ALA A 221 -1.93 -23.21 1.84
N LEU A 222 -3.03 -22.53 1.55
CA LEU A 222 -4.36 -22.86 2.07
C LEU A 222 -5.26 -23.53 1.03
N ASP A 223 -4.75 -23.91 -0.14
CA ASP A 223 -5.52 -24.43 -1.27
C ASP A 223 -6.68 -23.50 -1.65
N LEU A 224 -6.36 -22.19 -1.81
CA LEU A 224 -7.32 -21.22 -2.30
C LEU A 224 -7.27 -21.16 -3.83
N PHE A 225 -8.35 -20.74 -4.45
CA PHE A 225 -8.50 -20.61 -5.89
C PHE A 225 -8.92 -19.20 -6.25
N VAL A 226 -8.13 -18.54 -7.07
CA VAL A 226 -8.44 -17.21 -7.60
C VAL A 226 -9.36 -17.35 -8.81
N LEU A 227 -10.54 -16.74 -8.73
CA LEU A 227 -11.49 -16.67 -9.84
C LEU A 227 -10.98 -15.68 -10.89
N ALA A 228 -10.91 -16.11 -12.14
CA ALA A 228 -10.48 -15.24 -13.22
C ALA A 228 -11.47 -14.07 -13.44
N ASP A 229 -10.92 -12.87 -13.57
CA ASP A 229 -11.65 -11.66 -13.96
C ASP A 229 -11.90 -11.65 -15.47
N ASP A 230 -12.89 -12.45 -15.91
CA ASP A 230 -13.21 -12.70 -17.32
C ASP A 230 -13.90 -11.53 -18.03
N ARG A 231 -14.23 -10.46 -17.31
CA ARG A 231 -14.72 -9.19 -17.87
C ARG A 231 -13.71 -8.07 -17.80
N HIS A 232 -12.48 -8.34 -17.33
CA HIS A 232 -11.40 -7.37 -17.22
C HIS A 232 -11.80 -6.10 -16.47
N TYR A 233 -12.48 -6.29 -15.33
CA TYR A 233 -12.93 -5.20 -14.48
C TYR A 233 -11.77 -4.45 -13.82
N PHE A 234 -10.75 -5.18 -13.39
CA PHE A 234 -9.62 -4.59 -12.70
C PHE A 234 -8.56 -4.05 -13.68
N PRO A 235 -8.07 -2.81 -13.49
CA PRO A 235 -6.93 -2.31 -14.25
C PRO A 235 -5.63 -3.02 -13.82
N PRO A 236 -4.52 -2.82 -14.54
CA PRO A 236 -3.20 -3.24 -14.08
C PRO A 236 -2.80 -2.52 -12.79
N TYR A 237 -2.24 -3.26 -11.83
CA TYR A 237 -1.72 -2.75 -10.56
C TYR A 237 -0.23 -3.03 -10.43
N GLU A 238 0.58 -2.41 -11.28
CA GLU A 238 2.03 -2.52 -11.17
C GLU A 238 2.52 -1.84 -9.89
N ALA A 239 3.30 -2.54 -9.09
CA ALA A 239 3.88 -1.99 -7.88
C ALA A 239 5.04 -1.03 -8.21
N VAL A 240 5.03 0.18 -7.66
CA VAL A 240 5.98 1.26 -7.95
C VAL A 240 6.37 2.02 -6.69
N PRO A 241 7.60 2.56 -6.59
CA PRO A 241 7.94 3.51 -5.54
C PRO A 241 7.38 4.90 -5.89
N VAL A 242 6.69 5.52 -4.95
CA VAL A 242 6.25 6.92 -5.01
C VAL A 242 7.15 7.74 -4.10
N ILE A 243 7.76 8.80 -4.65
CA ILE A 243 8.82 9.57 -4.02
C ILE A 243 8.47 11.06 -4.06
N ARG A 244 8.72 11.78 -2.99
CA ARG A 244 8.60 13.24 -3.00
C ARG A 244 9.67 13.87 -3.89
N ARG A 245 9.30 14.82 -4.74
CA ARG A 245 10.26 15.58 -5.55
C ARG A 245 11.31 16.28 -4.68
N GLN A 246 10.87 16.91 -3.60
CA GLN A 246 11.79 17.58 -2.66
C GLN A 246 12.86 16.61 -2.08
N THR A 247 12.50 15.36 -1.86
CA THR A 247 13.46 14.34 -1.41
C THR A 247 14.52 14.06 -2.47
N LEU A 248 14.12 13.96 -3.74
CA LEU A 248 15.06 13.76 -4.85
C LEU A 248 15.93 15.00 -5.15
N GLU A 249 15.43 16.20 -4.89
CA GLU A 249 16.21 17.44 -4.99
C GLU A 249 17.30 17.51 -3.92
N GLN A 250 17.03 17.00 -2.72
CA GLN A 250 17.96 16.97 -1.60
C GLN A 250 18.92 15.76 -1.65
N HIS A 251 18.45 14.63 -2.16
CA HIS A 251 19.13 13.34 -2.20
C HIS A 251 18.93 12.67 -3.57
N PRO A 252 19.57 13.19 -4.62
CA PRO A 252 19.40 12.69 -5.98
C PRO A 252 19.82 11.22 -6.16
N GLU A 253 20.72 10.71 -5.31
CA GLU A 253 21.13 9.32 -5.29
C GLU A 253 19.98 8.33 -5.04
N ILE A 254 18.93 8.76 -4.33
CA ILE A 254 17.75 7.92 -4.05
C ILE A 254 17.06 7.48 -5.35
N ALA A 255 17.04 8.35 -6.37
CA ALA A 255 16.42 8.01 -7.64
C ALA A 255 17.09 6.78 -8.28
N GLN A 256 18.44 6.74 -8.31
CA GLN A 256 19.17 5.62 -8.88
C GLN A 256 19.06 4.36 -8.02
N ILE A 257 19.12 4.49 -6.69
CA ILE A 257 18.99 3.38 -5.76
C ILE A 257 17.65 2.65 -5.96
N LEU A 258 16.56 3.42 -6.07
CA LEU A 258 15.22 2.84 -6.29
C LEU A 258 15.03 2.37 -7.75
N ALA A 259 15.71 3.01 -8.72
CA ALA A 259 15.67 2.55 -10.10
C ALA A 259 16.31 1.16 -10.28
N ASP A 260 17.31 0.82 -9.47
CA ASP A 260 17.96 -0.50 -9.50
C ASP A 260 17.05 -1.65 -9.06
N LEU A 261 15.93 -1.34 -8.40
CA LEU A 261 14.85 -2.30 -8.09
C LEU A 261 13.93 -2.58 -9.28
N GLY A 262 13.97 -1.73 -10.32
CA GLY A 262 13.11 -1.86 -11.49
C GLY A 262 13.21 -3.23 -12.14
N GLY A 263 12.08 -3.94 -12.27
CA GLY A 263 12.00 -5.26 -12.87
C GLY A 263 12.69 -6.39 -12.10
N LYS A 264 13.04 -6.20 -10.82
CA LYS A 264 13.82 -7.17 -10.03
C LYS A 264 12.97 -8.18 -9.26
N ILE A 265 11.67 -7.97 -9.16
CA ILE A 265 10.75 -8.82 -8.41
C ILE A 265 9.71 -9.37 -9.38
N SER A 266 9.61 -10.68 -9.53
CA SER A 266 8.51 -11.31 -10.27
C SER A 266 7.29 -11.53 -9.37
N ASP A 267 6.11 -11.81 -9.97
CA ASP A 267 4.89 -12.17 -9.24
C ASP A 267 5.14 -13.36 -8.28
N GLU A 268 5.82 -14.40 -8.75
CA GLU A 268 6.18 -15.59 -7.97
C GLU A 268 7.12 -15.25 -6.80
N GLU A 269 8.14 -14.42 -7.05
CA GLU A 269 9.05 -13.99 -5.98
C GLU A 269 8.35 -13.18 -4.92
N MET A 270 7.43 -12.28 -5.31
CA MET A 270 6.66 -11.51 -4.35
C MET A 270 5.72 -12.41 -3.52
N GLN A 271 5.05 -13.36 -4.17
CA GLN A 271 4.22 -14.36 -3.49
C GLN A 271 5.04 -15.20 -2.49
N ASN A 272 6.26 -15.60 -2.86
CA ASN A 272 7.16 -16.33 -1.96
C ASN A 272 7.63 -15.48 -0.76
N LEU A 273 7.91 -14.20 -0.96
CA LEU A 273 8.25 -13.27 0.11
C LEU A 273 7.08 -13.08 1.08
N ASN A 274 5.87 -12.90 0.56
CA ASN A 274 4.65 -12.82 1.36
C ASN A 274 4.44 -14.10 2.16
N TYR A 275 4.59 -15.28 1.55
CA TYR A 275 4.45 -16.56 2.23
C TYR A 275 5.49 -16.78 3.33
N ALA A 276 6.73 -16.36 3.11
CA ALA A 276 7.77 -16.48 4.12
C ALA A 276 7.38 -15.75 5.43
N VAL A 277 6.71 -14.60 5.32
CA VAL A 277 6.28 -13.82 6.49
C VAL A 277 4.93 -14.29 7.02
N GLU A 278 3.90 -14.44 6.18
CA GLU A 278 2.53 -14.74 6.61
C GLU A 278 2.30 -16.22 6.94
N GLY A 279 2.89 -17.09 6.14
CA GLY A 279 2.71 -18.55 6.25
C GLY A 279 3.75 -19.20 7.15
N GLN A 280 5.03 -18.81 7.00
CA GLN A 280 6.15 -19.40 7.76
C GLN A 280 6.51 -18.58 9.00
N HIS A 281 5.93 -17.40 9.21
CA HIS A 281 6.18 -16.52 10.36
C HIS A 281 7.65 -16.11 10.53
N ARG A 282 8.36 -15.96 9.42
CA ARG A 282 9.76 -15.50 9.44
C ARG A 282 9.82 -13.99 9.67
N ASP A 283 10.91 -13.53 10.24
CA ASP A 283 11.18 -12.10 10.39
C ASP A 283 11.30 -11.42 9.02
N ALA A 284 10.51 -10.39 8.79
CA ALA A 284 10.43 -9.73 7.49
C ALA A 284 11.73 -8.99 7.14
N THR A 285 12.46 -8.46 8.12
CA THR A 285 13.74 -7.79 7.90
C THR A 285 14.78 -8.76 7.39
N GLU A 286 14.81 -9.98 7.97
CA GLU A 286 15.71 -11.05 7.54
C GLU A 286 15.34 -11.57 6.14
N VAL A 287 14.04 -11.82 5.89
CA VAL A 287 13.53 -12.26 4.58
C VAL A 287 13.92 -11.26 3.48
N VAL A 288 13.74 -9.98 3.72
CA VAL A 288 14.13 -8.92 2.79
C VAL A 288 15.64 -8.87 2.59
N HIS A 289 16.42 -8.99 3.66
CA HIS A 289 17.89 -8.98 3.56
C HIS A 289 18.42 -10.13 2.71
N GLU A 290 17.92 -11.34 2.93
CA GLU A 290 18.27 -12.52 2.13
C GLU A 290 17.90 -12.32 0.66
N PHE A 291 16.70 -11.82 0.38
CA PHE A 291 16.25 -11.52 -0.97
C PHE A 291 17.19 -10.50 -1.66
N LEU A 292 17.48 -9.38 -1.02
CA LEU A 292 18.33 -8.34 -1.59
C LEU A 292 19.75 -8.86 -1.87
N ARG A 293 20.30 -9.71 -0.97
CA ARG A 293 21.59 -10.38 -1.18
C ARG A 293 21.55 -11.34 -2.36
N SER A 294 20.49 -12.14 -2.49
CA SER A 294 20.35 -13.09 -3.62
C SER A 294 20.30 -12.38 -4.98
N LYS A 295 19.77 -11.15 -5.00
CA LYS A 295 19.73 -10.27 -6.19
C LYS A 295 21.02 -9.46 -6.39
N GLY A 296 21.99 -9.54 -5.46
CA GLY A 296 23.19 -8.71 -5.52
C GLY A 296 22.95 -7.21 -5.32
N LEU A 297 21.84 -6.85 -4.67
CA LEU A 297 21.42 -5.46 -4.46
C LEU A 297 22.02 -4.85 -3.18
N VAL A 298 22.35 -5.70 -2.20
CA VAL A 298 23.10 -5.36 -0.98
C VAL A 298 24.22 -6.39 -0.77
N ARG A 299 25.18 -6.08 0.12
CA ARG A 299 26.32 -6.96 0.46
C ARG A 299 25.99 -7.92 1.60
#